data_5144037e8f887d8171dc5b54f9c8e67f
#
_entry.id   5144037e8f887d8171dc5b54f9c8e67f
#
_cell.length_a   1.000
_cell.length_b   1.000
_cell.length_c   1.000
_cell.angle_alpha   90.00
_cell.angle_beta   90.00
_cell.angle_gamma   90.00
#
_symmetry.space_group_name_H-M   'P 1'
#
loop_
_entity.id
_entity.type
_entity.pdbx_description
1 polymer ?
#
loop_
_entity_poly.entity_id
_entity_poly.type
_entity_poly.pdbx_seq_one_letter_code
_entity_poly.pdbx_strand_id
1 'polypeptide(L)'
;MGLLEGKAAVVTGSSRGIGAEVARFLAAEGAGVVVNYRQKAPRANKVVAGIEADGGRAVAVGADLTVPEGPAALVVAAQENFGGLDVLVLNASGGMETGMEEDYALKLNRDAQVNMLTQALEAMPAGSRVVFVTSHQAHFIASVPTMPEYEAVALSKRAGEDALRAMLPQLEEKGISLVVVSGDMIEGTVTATLLDRANPGAIEARREEAGRLYSVAEFGAEVARMATADVPSGHTEYVGGADYLAAGENA
;
A
#
# COMPACT_ATOMS: atom_id res chain seq x y z
N MET A 1 19.77 -13.50 -9.74
CA MET A 1 18.48 -14.13 -9.49
C MET A 1 17.84 -13.31 -8.40
N GLY A 2 16.70 -12.69 -8.68
CA GLY A 2 16.02 -11.81 -7.72
C GLY A 2 15.41 -12.61 -6.56
N LEU A 3 15.15 -11.93 -5.44
CA LEU A 3 14.60 -12.57 -4.22
C LEU A 3 13.18 -13.11 -4.42
N LEU A 4 12.46 -12.63 -5.46
CA LEU A 4 11.09 -13.01 -5.79
C LEU A 4 10.98 -13.78 -7.11
N GLU A 5 12.05 -14.40 -7.56
CA GLU A 5 12.04 -15.20 -8.80
C GLU A 5 10.99 -16.31 -8.74
N GLY A 6 10.10 -16.33 -9.73
CA GLY A 6 8.99 -17.29 -9.81
C GLY A 6 7.83 -17.03 -8.84
N LYS A 7 7.85 -15.95 -8.06
CA LYS A 7 6.79 -15.54 -7.16
C LYS A 7 5.74 -14.66 -7.86
N ALA A 8 4.54 -14.63 -7.31
CA ALA A 8 3.44 -13.81 -7.79
C ALA A 8 3.10 -12.70 -6.78
N ALA A 9 2.90 -11.48 -7.26
CA ALA A 9 2.54 -10.34 -6.44
C ALA A 9 1.29 -9.63 -6.95
N VAL A 10 0.43 -9.20 -6.04
CA VAL A 10 -0.65 -8.25 -6.30
C VAL A 10 -0.34 -6.94 -5.60
N VAL A 11 -0.38 -5.82 -6.34
CA VAL A 11 -0.23 -4.48 -5.77
C VAL A 11 -1.50 -3.68 -6.02
N THR A 12 -2.27 -3.40 -4.98
CA THR A 12 -3.51 -2.64 -5.11
C THR A 12 -3.24 -1.15 -5.36
N GLY A 13 -4.04 -0.51 -6.23
CA GLY A 13 -3.87 0.91 -6.56
C GLY A 13 -2.55 1.25 -7.24
N SER A 14 -2.01 0.35 -8.08
CA SER A 14 -0.66 0.43 -8.62
C SER A 14 -0.54 1.03 -10.04
N SER A 15 -1.58 1.71 -10.52
CA SER A 15 -1.53 2.38 -11.83
C SER A 15 -0.73 3.70 -11.84
N ARG A 16 -0.30 4.19 -10.68
CA ARG A 16 0.49 5.42 -10.49
C ARG A 16 1.11 5.49 -9.08
N GLY A 17 1.99 6.50 -8.88
CA GLY A 17 2.52 6.84 -7.57
C GLY A 17 3.25 5.69 -6.90
N ILE A 18 3.13 5.60 -5.57
CA ILE A 18 3.82 4.60 -4.74
C ILE A 18 3.58 3.18 -5.26
N GLY A 19 2.31 2.81 -5.49
CA GLY A 19 1.97 1.46 -5.96
C GLY A 19 2.63 1.09 -7.31
N ALA A 20 2.81 2.06 -8.21
CA ALA A 20 3.49 1.81 -9.48
C ALA A 20 5.00 1.57 -9.29
N GLU A 21 5.65 2.30 -8.38
CA GLU A 21 7.06 2.05 -8.06
C GLU A 21 7.24 0.71 -7.34
N VAL A 22 6.36 0.39 -6.37
CA VAL A 22 6.36 -0.94 -5.72
C VAL A 22 6.24 -2.06 -6.76
N ALA A 23 5.29 -1.94 -7.71
CA ALA A 23 5.13 -2.93 -8.78
C ALA A 23 6.40 -3.11 -9.62
N ARG A 24 7.10 -2.02 -9.96
CA ARG A 24 8.38 -2.08 -10.70
C ARG A 24 9.48 -2.75 -9.88
N PHE A 25 9.62 -2.39 -8.60
CA PHE A 25 10.65 -2.98 -7.73
C PHE A 25 10.41 -4.49 -7.52
N LEU A 26 9.16 -4.92 -7.27
CA LEU A 26 8.85 -6.34 -7.13
C LEU A 26 9.10 -7.12 -8.42
N ALA A 27 8.77 -6.53 -9.58
CA ALA A 27 9.06 -7.14 -10.87
C ALA A 27 10.56 -7.23 -11.16
N ALA A 28 11.34 -6.22 -10.78
CA ALA A 28 12.81 -6.23 -10.89
C ALA A 28 13.45 -7.33 -10.01
N GLU A 29 12.81 -7.69 -8.89
CA GLU A 29 13.19 -8.82 -8.04
C GLU A 29 12.70 -10.18 -8.58
N GLY A 30 12.06 -10.21 -9.76
CA GLY A 30 11.65 -11.44 -10.47
C GLY A 30 10.20 -11.85 -10.27
N ALA A 31 9.39 -11.09 -9.51
CA ALA A 31 7.98 -11.39 -9.35
C ALA A 31 7.19 -11.18 -10.66
N GLY A 32 6.16 -12.01 -10.87
CA GLY A 32 5.06 -11.68 -11.78
C GLY A 32 4.06 -10.77 -11.04
N VAL A 33 3.75 -9.58 -11.58
CA VAL A 33 3.02 -8.56 -10.83
C VAL A 33 1.66 -8.24 -11.45
N VAL A 34 0.60 -8.34 -10.66
CA VAL A 34 -0.72 -7.82 -11.01
C VAL A 34 -0.79 -6.34 -10.63
N VAL A 35 -0.91 -5.48 -11.66
CA VAL A 35 -1.05 -4.02 -11.54
C VAL A 35 -2.53 -3.67 -11.52
N ASN A 36 -3.04 -3.30 -10.35
CA ASN A 36 -4.45 -2.95 -10.19
C ASN A 36 -4.73 -1.47 -10.49
N TYR A 37 -5.83 -1.25 -11.18
CA TYR A 37 -6.43 0.09 -11.38
C TYR A 37 -7.95 0.03 -11.26
N ARG A 38 -8.60 1.16 -10.89
CA ARG A 38 -10.08 1.24 -10.87
C ARG A 38 -10.66 1.70 -12.21
N GLN A 39 -10.14 2.79 -12.78
CA GLN A 39 -10.75 3.45 -13.94
C GLN A 39 -9.79 3.78 -15.09
N LYS A 40 -8.51 3.94 -14.82
CA LYS A 40 -7.55 4.50 -15.79
C LYS A 40 -6.62 3.42 -16.37
N ALA A 41 -7.18 2.53 -17.19
CA ALA A 41 -6.43 1.49 -17.90
C ALA A 41 -5.15 1.99 -18.61
N PRO A 42 -5.14 3.13 -19.31
CA PRO A 42 -3.92 3.59 -19.98
C PRO A 42 -2.74 3.84 -19.02
N ARG A 43 -3.02 4.25 -17.77
CA ARG A 43 -1.96 4.43 -16.76
C ARG A 43 -1.38 3.09 -16.32
N ALA A 44 -2.23 2.11 -16.02
CA ALA A 44 -1.79 0.77 -15.64
C ALA A 44 -1.01 0.09 -16.76
N ASN A 45 -1.50 0.20 -18.00
CA ASN A 45 -0.81 -0.35 -19.18
C ASN A 45 0.58 0.28 -19.38
N LYS A 46 0.76 1.58 -19.07
CA LYS A 46 2.07 2.23 -19.11
C LYS A 46 3.02 1.65 -18.04
N VAL A 47 2.50 1.32 -16.85
CA VAL A 47 3.30 0.66 -15.81
C VAL A 47 3.73 -0.75 -16.26
N VAL A 48 2.79 -1.54 -16.78
CA VAL A 48 3.06 -2.88 -17.32
C VAL A 48 4.08 -2.82 -18.44
N ALA A 49 3.89 -1.95 -19.44
CA ALA A 49 4.85 -1.81 -20.54
C ALA A 49 6.25 -1.40 -20.07
N GLY A 50 6.36 -0.57 -19.03
CA GLY A 50 7.66 -0.24 -18.41
C GLY A 50 8.31 -1.45 -17.77
N ILE A 51 7.55 -2.25 -17.00
CA ILE A 51 8.05 -3.48 -16.38
C ILE A 51 8.51 -4.48 -17.43
N GLU A 52 7.74 -4.67 -18.51
CA GLU A 52 8.09 -5.58 -19.60
C GLU A 52 9.32 -5.11 -20.39
N ALA A 53 9.46 -3.80 -20.60
CA ALA A 53 10.63 -3.22 -21.26
C ALA A 53 11.92 -3.45 -20.45
N ASP A 54 11.81 -3.53 -19.13
CA ASP A 54 12.91 -3.84 -18.21
C ASP A 54 13.11 -5.36 -18.01
N GLY A 55 12.38 -6.21 -18.77
CA GLY A 55 12.49 -7.68 -18.74
C GLY A 55 11.66 -8.36 -17.64
N GLY A 56 10.84 -7.61 -16.90
CA GLY A 56 9.93 -8.14 -15.88
C GLY A 56 8.63 -8.69 -16.48
N ARG A 57 7.74 -9.17 -15.60
CA ARG A 57 6.42 -9.73 -15.98
C ARG A 57 5.33 -9.02 -15.22
N ALA A 58 4.34 -8.48 -15.91
CA ALA A 58 3.20 -7.85 -15.27
C ALA A 58 1.92 -7.96 -16.10
N VAL A 59 0.78 -7.81 -15.45
CA VAL A 59 -0.55 -7.73 -16.09
C VAL A 59 -1.37 -6.63 -15.43
N ALA A 60 -2.08 -5.84 -16.24
CA ALA A 60 -2.98 -4.80 -15.74
C ALA A 60 -4.39 -5.34 -15.53
N VAL A 61 -4.96 -5.16 -14.34
CA VAL A 61 -6.31 -5.63 -14.00
C VAL A 61 -7.18 -4.48 -13.49
N GLY A 62 -8.27 -4.22 -14.19
CA GLY A 62 -9.29 -3.26 -13.79
C GLY A 62 -10.21 -3.85 -12.74
N ALA A 63 -10.13 -3.36 -11.50
CA ALA A 63 -10.96 -3.85 -10.41
C ALA A 63 -11.23 -2.75 -9.40
N ASP A 64 -12.49 -2.58 -9.02
CA ASP A 64 -12.89 -1.72 -7.90
C ASP A 64 -12.87 -2.56 -6.62
N LEU A 65 -12.02 -2.18 -5.67
CA LEU A 65 -11.84 -2.92 -4.43
C LEU A 65 -12.99 -2.75 -3.44
N THR A 66 -13.87 -1.76 -3.68
CA THR A 66 -15.02 -1.50 -2.79
C THR A 66 -16.21 -2.42 -3.06
N VAL A 67 -16.12 -3.25 -4.10
CA VAL A 67 -17.12 -4.28 -4.42
C VAL A 67 -16.49 -5.68 -4.36
N PRO A 68 -17.24 -6.73 -3.97
CA PRO A 68 -16.68 -8.07 -3.73
C PRO A 68 -15.97 -8.69 -4.94
N GLU A 69 -16.41 -8.40 -6.14
CA GLU A 69 -15.87 -8.94 -7.39
C GLU A 69 -14.46 -8.41 -7.71
N GLY A 70 -14.14 -7.21 -7.20
CA GLY A 70 -12.87 -6.56 -7.48
C GLY A 70 -11.67 -7.32 -6.91
N PRO A 71 -11.62 -7.60 -5.60
CA PRO A 71 -10.57 -8.44 -5.01
C PRO A 71 -10.47 -9.83 -5.64
N ALA A 72 -11.62 -10.49 -5.91
CA ALA A 72 -11.64 -11.80 -6.56
C ALA A 72 -10.93 -11.79 -7.92
N ALA A 73 -11.18 -10.76 -8.74
CA ALA A 73 -10.55 -10.62 -10.06
C ALA A 73 -9.02 -10.50 -9.97
N LEU A 74 -8.50 -9.84 -8.94
CA LEU A 74 -7.04 -9.71 -8.74
C LEU A 74 -6.40 -11.04 -8.33
N VAL A 75 -7.07 -11.80 -7.45
CA VAL A 75 -6.61 -13.13 -7.03
C VAL A 75 -6.59 -14.10 -8.21
N VAL A 76 -7.68 -14.15 -8.98
CA VAL A 76 -7.78 -14.98 -10.20
C VAL A 76 -6.68 -14.61 -11.19
N ALA A 77 -6.46 -13.32 -11.44
CA ALA A 77 -5.43 -12.88 -12.35
C ALA A 77 -4.01 -13.28 -11.91
N ALA A 78 -3.71 -13.25 -10.60
CA ALA A 78 -2.44 -13.72 -10.08
C ALA A 78 -2.26 -15.24 -10.30
N GLN A 79 -3.29 -16.02 -10.02
CA GLN A 79 -3.28 -17.47 -10.22
C GLN A 79 -3.13 -17.87 -11.69
N GLU A 80 -3.92 -17.25 -12.58
CA GLU A 80 -3.92 -17.59 -14.02
C GLU A 80 -2.64 -17.18 -14.75
N ASN A 81 -2.07 -16.01 -14.41
CA ASN A 81 -0.89 -15.48 -15.10
C ASN A 81 0.44 -15.89 -14.47
N PHE A 82 0.46 -16.16 -13.14
CA PHE A 82 1.70 -16.35 -12.39
C PHE A 82 1.69 -17.58 -11.47
N GLY A 83 0.58 -18.34 -11.41
CA GLY A 83 0.49 -19.63 -10.73
C GLY A 83 0.16 -19.57 -9.24
N GLY A 84 -0.06 -18.39 -8.65
CA GLY A 84 -0.38 -18.25 -7.22
C GLY A 84 -0.39 -16.81 -6.76
N LEU A 85 -0.27 -16.60 -5.44
CA LEU A 85 -0.13 -15.27 -4.82
C LEU A 85 0.78 -15.36 -3.60
N ASP A 86 2.02 -14.91 -3.72
CA ASP A 86 3.02 -14.96 -2.65
C ASP A 86 3.14 -13.63 -1.90
N VAL A 87 2.92 -12.51 -2.60
CA VAL A 87 3.04 -11.16 -2.03
C VAL A 87 1.78 -10.34 -2.32
N LEU A 88 1.13 -9.87 -1.26
CA LEU A 88 0.00 -8.96 -1.38
C LEU A 88 0.36 -7.58 -0.81
N VAL A 89 0.42 -6.55 -1.66
CA VAL A 89 0.65 -5.17 -1.22
C VAL A 89 -0.68 -4.40 -1.21
N LEU A 90 -1.14 -4.10 -0.03
CA LEU A 90 -2.34 -3.31 0.25
C LEU A 90 -1.98 -1.81 0.27
N ASN A 91 -1.92 -1.22 -0.92
CA ASN A 91 -1.49 0.18 -1.13
C ASN A 91 -2.65 1.10 -1.53
N ALA A 92 -3.74 0.57 -2.08
CA ALA A 92 -4.87 1.41 -2.51
C ALA A 92 -5.42 2.26 -1.35
N SER A 93 -5.61 3.54 -1.58
CA SER A 93 -6.13 4.49 -0.60
C SER A 93 -6.86 5.63 -1.30
N GLY A 94 -7.80 6.26 -0.60
CA GLY A 94 -8.57 7.41 -1.08
C GLY A 94 -9.33 8.07 0.06
N GLY A 95 -10.24 9.01 -0.30
CA GLY A 95 -11.07 9.74 0.65
C GLY A 95 -10.81 11.25 0.67
N MET A 96 -9.85 11.75 -0.13
CA MET A 96 -9.67 13.19 -0.39
C MET A 96 -10.31 13.64 -1.70
N GLU A 97 -10.89 12.73 -2.45
CA GLU A 97 -11.55 13.03 -3.72
C GLU A 97 -12.89 13.75 -3.48
N THR A 98 -13.17 14.78 -4.27
CA THR A 98 -14.46 15.49 -4.24
C THR A 98 -15.57 14.67 -4.87
N GLY A 99 -16.78 14.75 -4.31
CA GLY A 99 -17.98 14.11 -4.85
C GLY A 99 -18.10 12.62 -4.55
N MET A 100 -17.30 12.09 -3.62
CA MET A 100 -17.45 10.74 -3.09
C MET A 100 -18.46 10.71 -1.94
N GLU A 101 -19.02 9.52 -1.66
CA GLU A 101 -19.88 9.29 -0.50
C GLU A 101 -19.12 9.54 0.81
N GLU A 102 -19.81 9.94 1.87
CA GLU A 102 -19.21 10.28 3.17
C GLU A 102 -18.40 9.11 3.76
N ASP A 103 -18.85 7.88 3.56
CA ASP A 103 -18.21 6.66 4.07
C ASP A 103 -17.16 6.05 3.10
N TYR A 104 -16.92 6.67 1.94
CA TYR A 104 -16.01 6.13 0.92
C TYR A 104 -14.60 5.90 1.45
N ALA A 105 -14.08 6.82 2.26
CA ALA A 105 -12.75 6.65 2.87
C ALA A 105 -12.69 5.36 3.71
N LEU A 106 -13.70 5.10 4.51
CA LEU A 106 -13.79 3.91 5.36
C LEU A 106 -13.98 2.63 4.53
N LYS A 107 -14.87 2.68 3.53
CA LYS A 107 -15.08 1.56 2.58
C LYS A 107 -13.78 1.16 1.88
N LEU A 108 -12.96 2.13 1.43
CA LEU A 108 -11.73 1.83 0.70
C LEU A 108 -10.55 1.50 1.63
N ASN A 109 -10.36 2.29 2.71
CA ASN A 109 -9.15 2.19 3.53
C ASN A 109 -9.24 1.12 4.63
N ARG A 110 -10.45 0.64 4.97
CA ARG A 110 -10.68 -0.48 5.91
C ARG A 110 -11.32 -1.67 5.22
N ASP A 111 -12.56 -1.55 4.76
CA ASP A 111 -13.37 -2.69 4.34
C ASP A 111 -12.79 -3.38 3.11
N ALA A 112 -12.37 -2.61 2.12
CA ALA A 112 -11.73 -3.14 0.91
C ALA A 112 -10.38 -3.82 1.19
N GLN A 113 -9.60 -3.32 2.17
CA GLN A 113 -8.33 -3.93 2.56
C GLN A 113 -8.55 -5.30 3.23
N VAL A 114 -9.50 -5.36 4.18
CA VAL A 114 -9.88 -6.60 4.85
C VAL A 114 -10.47 -7.61 3.86
N ASN A 115 -11.36 -7.16 2.97
CA ASN A 115 -11.96 -8.03 1.95
C ASN A 115 -10.90 -8.56 0.96
N MET A 116 -9.96 -7.70 0.51
CA MET A 116 -8.87 -8.11 -0.36
C MET A 116 -8.01 -9.19 0.30
N LEU A 117 -7.61 -9.00 1.55
CA LEU A 117 -6.84 -9.99 2.29
C LEU A 117 -7.63 -11.29 2.48
N THR A 118 -8.88 -11.19 2.92
CA THR A 118 -9.75 -12.36 3.15
C THR A 118 -9.88 -13.24 1.89
N GLN A 119 -10.09 -12.61 0.74
CA GLN A 119 -10.21 -13.36 -0.52
C GLN A 119 -8.86 -13.89 -1.03
N ALA A 120 -7.75 -13.24 -0.67
CA ALA A 120 -6.41 -13.70 -1.04
C ALA A 120 -5.95 -14.94 -0.26
N LEU A 121 -6.44 -15.14 0.96
CA LEU A 121 -5.93 -16.16 1.90
C LEU A 121 -5.88 -17.59 1.32
N GLU A 122 -6.84 -17.97 0.49
CA GLU A 122 -6.90 -19.31 -0.11
C GLU A 122 -5.92 -19.51 -1.28
N ALA A 123 -5.44 -18.40 -1.85
CA ALA A 123 -4.45 -18.40 -2.92
C ALA A 123 -3.00 -18.19 -2.41
N MET A 124 -2.85 -17.84 -1.13
CA MET A 124 -1.56 -17.55 -0.51
C MET A 124 -1.02 -18.78 0.24
N PRO A 125 0.09 -19.38 -0.22
CA PRO A 125 0.73 -20.49 0.48
C PRO A 125 1.45 -20.03 1.77
N ALA A 126 1.80 -20.97 2.64
CA ALA A 126 2.67 -20.68 3.78
C ALA A 126 4.00 -20.06 3.31
N GLY A 127 4.48 -19.06 4.04
CA GLY A 127 5.63 -18.24 3.66
C GLY A 127 5.28 -16.99 2.86
N SER A 128 3.99 -16.79 2.50
CA SER A 128 3.53 -15.57 1.84
C SER A 128 3.59 -14.35 2.74
N ARG A 129 3.65 -13.17 2.12
CA ARG A 129 3.76 -11.88 2.80
C ARG A 129 2.65 -10.92 2.40
N VAL A 130 2.03 -10.30 3.40
CA VAL A 130 1.14 -9.14 3.23
C VAL A 130 1.89 -7.89 3.67
N VAL A 131 1.89 -6.84 2.85
CA VAL A 131 2.46 -5.53 3.16
C VAL A 131 1.33 -4.50 3.12
N PHE A 132 1.02 -3.89 4.25
CA PHE A 132 0.03 -2.82 4.34
C PHE A 132 0.70 -1.46 4.37
N VAL A 133 0.28 -0.56 3.48
CA VAL A 133 0.84 0.79 3.35
C VAL A 133 -0.05 1.82 4.07
N THR A 134 0.50 2.47 5.08
CA THR A 134 -0.19 3.51 5.84
C THR A 134 0.63 4.82 5.87
N SER A 135 0.25 5.77 6.71
CA SER A 135 0.98 7.01 6.92
C SER A 135 1.18 7.26 8.41
N HIS A 136 2.21 8.03 8.77
CA HIS A 136 2.44 8.41 10.16
C HIS A 136 1.22 9.13 10.76
N GLN A 137 0.61 10.03 10.00
CA GLN A 137 -0.61 10.72 10.44
C GLN A 137 -1.77 9.75 10.77
N ALA A 138 -1.86 8.61 10.11
CA ALA A 138 -2.86 7.58 10.42
C ALA A 138 -2.38 6.67 11.55
N HIS A 139 -1.14 6.20 11.49
CA HIS A 139 -0.58 5.27 12.47
C HIS A 139 -0.56 5.87 13.88
N PHE A 140 -0.16 7.13 14.00
CA PHE A 140 -0.03 7.84 15.27
C PHE A 140 -1.24 8.72 15.63
N ILE A 141 -2.39 8.62 14.95
CA ILE A 141 -3.53 9.52 15.14
C ILE A 141 -4.09 9.55 16.57
N ALA A 142 -3.87 8.50 17.34
CA ALA A 142 -4.29 8.45 18.75
C ALA A 142 -3.41 9.30 19.67
N SER A 143 -2.16 9.59 19.28
CA SER A 143 -1.15 10.28 20.11
C SER A 143 -0.62 11.57 19.49
N VAL A 144 -0.69 11.71 18.17
CA VAL A 144 -0.17 12.88 17.46
C VAL A 144 -1.29 13.53 16.64
N PRO A 145 -1.54 14.86 16.80
CA PRO A 145 -2.50 15.56 15.97
C PRO A 145 -2.19 15.45 14.49
N THR A 146 -3.23 15.31 13.68
CA THR A 146 -3.12 15.28 12.21
C THR A 146 -3.65 16.58 11.60
N MET A 147 -3.38 16.80 10.33
CA MET A 147 -3.95 17.92 9.57
C MET A 147 -5.47 17.74 9.45
N PRO A 148 -6.29 18.78 9.76
CA PRO A 148 -7.75 18.65 9.69
C PRO A 148 -8.29 18.14 8.37
N GLU A 149 -7.65 18.53 7.26
CA GLU A 149 -8.03 18.11 5.91
C GLU A 149 -7.74 16.63 5.63
N TYR A 150 -6.90 16.00 6.45
CA TYR A 150 -6.52 14.61 6.32
C TYR A 150 -7.15 13.71 7.39
N GLU A 151 -7.77 14.26 8.42
CA GLU A 151 -8.23 13.54 9.61
C GLU A 151 -9.15 12.35 9.26
N ALA A 152 -10.15 12.56 8.41
CA ALA A 152 -11.07 11.49 8.00
C ALA A 152 -10.34 10.35 7.29
N VAL A 153 -9.37 10.66 6.44
CA VAL A 153 -8.52 9.66 5.77
C VAL A 153 -7.62 8.96 6.79
N ALA A 154 -7.00 9.71 7.69
CA ALA A 154 -6.11 9.13 8.72
C ALA A 154 -6.87 8.17 9.64
N LEU A 155 -8.05 8.55 10.12
CA LEU A 155 -8.94 7.69 10.93
C LEU A 155 -9.35 6.42 10.18
N SER A 156 -9.72 6.54 8.90
CA SER A 156 -10.12 5.37 8.10
C SER A 156 -8.96 4.42 7.83
N LYS A 157 -7.74 4.93 7.59
CA LYS A 157 -6.52 4.13 7.44
C LYS A 157 -6.11 3.46 8.75
N ARG A 158 -6.25 4.16 9.88
CA ARG A 158 -6.01 3.58 11.20
C ARG A 158 -6.98 2.43 11.46
N ALA A 159 -8.27 2.62 11.19
CA ALA A 159 -9.25 1.55 11.31
C ALA A 159 -8.93 0.34 10.40
N GLY A 160 -8.38 0.57 9.20
CA GLY A 160 -7.89 -0.48 8.32
C GLY A 160 -6.70 -1.23 8.91
N GLU A 161 -5.72 -0.51 9.44
CA GLU A 161 -4.56 -1.11 10.12
C GLU A 161 -4.99 -1.97 11.30
N ASP A 162 -5.87 -1.47 12.16
CA ASP A 162 -6.36 -2.20 13.34
C ASP A 162 -7.11 -3.47 12.93
N ALA A 163 -7.96 -3.38 11.90
CA ALA A 163 -8.69 -4.53 11.39
C ALA A 163 -7.77 -5.60 10.79
N LEU A 164 -6.73 -5.21 10.03
CA LEU A 164 -5.75 -6.14 9.50
C LEU A 164 -4.87 -6.76 10.59
N ARG A 165 -4.48 -6.00 11.61
CA ARG A 165 -3.75 -6.52 12.78
C ARG A 165 -4.58 -7.51 13.59
N ALA A 166 -5.90 -7.32 13.66
CA ALA A 166 -6.80 -8.30 14.30
C ALA A 166 -6.83 -9.65 13.57
N MET A 167 -6.40 -9.71 12.30
CA MET A 167 -6.28 -10.96 11.53
C MET A 167 -4.95 -11.70 11.76
N LEU A 168 -3.99 -11.13 12.49
CA LEU A 168 -2.67 -11.75 12.73
C LEU A 168 -2.74 -13.21 13.20
N PRO A 169 -3.59 -13.61 14.17
CA PRO A 169 -3.67 -15.01 14.59
C PRO A 169 -4.06 -15.94 13.44
N GLN A 170 -5.02 -15.53 12.60
CA GLN A 170 -5.44 -16.31 11.43
C GLN A 170 -4.33 -16.43 10.37
N LEU A 171 -3.55 -15.36 10.18
CA LEU A 171 -2.43 -15.36 9.25
C LEU A 171 -1.31 -16.28 9.74
N GLU A 172 -0.99 -16.24 11.03
CA GLU A 172 0.02 -17.10 11.66
C GLU A 172 -0.34 -18.59 11.54
N GLU A 173 -1.60 -18.95 11.74
CA GLU A 173 -2.09 -20.32 11.53
C GLU A 173 -1.87 -20.82 10.10
N LYS A 174 -1.92 -19.92 9.10
CA LYS A 174 -1.65 -20.22 7.69
C LYS A 174 -0.17 -20.09 7.31
N GLY A 175 0.69 -19.66 8.23
CA GLY A 175 2.10 -19.37 7.94
C GLY A 175 2.30 -18.14 7.06
N ILE A 176 1.34 -17.21 7.05
CA ILE A 176 1.38 -15.93 6.31
C ILE A 176 1.80 -14.82 7.27
N SER A 177 2.66 -13.92 6.85
CA SER A 177 3.08 -12.79 7.67
C SER A 177 2.49 -11.47 7.16
N LEU A 178 2.14 -10.59 8.09
CA LEU A 178 1.71 -9.21 7.82
C LEU A 178 2.77 -8.23 8.33
N VAL A 179 3.15 -7.29 7.51
CA VAL A 179 3.97 -6.14 7.90
C VAL A 179 3.28 -4.83 7.51
N VAL A 180 3.50 -3.80 8.27
CA VAL A 180 2.97 -2.45 8.03
C VAL A 180 4.12 -1.55 7.65
N VAL A 181 3.94 -0.72 6.61
CA VAL A 181 4.88 0.34 6.24
C VAL A 181 4.19 1.67 6.45
N SER A 182 4.64 2.39 7.44
CA SER A 182 4.16 3.73 7.77
C SER A 182 5.13 4.77 7.22
N GLY A 183 4.64 5.68 6.40
CA GLY A 183 5.44 6.76 5.81
C GLY A 183 5.01 8.13 6.30
N ASP A 184 5.95 9.06 6.33
CA ASP A 184 5.67 10.48 6.46
C ASP A 184 4.98 11.03 5.20
N MET A 185 4.91 12.33 5.02
CA MET A 185 4.47 12.94 3.77
C MET A 185 5.44 12.58 2.64
N ILE A 186 4.91 11.94 1.59
CA ILE A 186 5.72 11.51 0.45
C ILE A 186 5.59 12.51 -0.71
N GLU A 187 6.69 13.12 -1.09
CA GLU A 187 6.72 14.09 -2.19
C GLU A 187 6.31 13.46 -3.53
N GLY A 188 5.57 14.21 -4.34
CA GLY A 188 5.09 13.77 -5.64
C GLY A 188 3.84 12.90 -5.59
N THR A 189 3.28 12.62 -4.41
CA THR A 189 1.99 11.96 -4.28
C THR A 189 0.83 12.92 -4.52
N VAL A 190 -0.30 12.37 -4.94
CA VAL A 190 -1.55 13.14 -5.07
C VAL A 190 -2.00 13.66 -3.70
N THR A 191 -1.84 12.86 -2.65
CA THR A 191 -2.19 13.26 -1.28
C THR A 191 -1.40 14.50 -0.84
N ALA A 192 -0.06 14.49 -0.97
CA ALA A 192 0.76 15.65 -0.64
C ALA A 192 0.35 16.89 -1.46
N THR A 193 0.10 16.72 -2.76
CA THR A 193 -0.37 17.82 -3.63
C THR A 193 -1.72 18.38 -3.19
N LEU A 194 -2.66 17.52 -2.76
CA LEU A 194 -3.98 17.96 -2.29
C LEU A 194 -3.88 18.69 -0.94
N LEU A 195 -3.05 18.17 -0.03
CA LEU A 195 -2.79 18.82 1.27
C LEU A 195 -2.13 20.19 1.09
N ASP A 196 -1.12 20.30 0.22
CA ASP A 196 -0.47 21.58 -0.05
C ASP A 196 -1.39 22.59 -0.75
N ARG A 197 -2.33 22.10 -1.58
CA ARG A 197 -3.37 22.96 -2.18
C ARG A 197 -4.37 23.45 -1.14
N ALA A 198 -4.76 22.61 -0.19
CA ALA A 198 -5.69 22.97 0.89
C ALA A 198 -5.02 23.87 1.94
N ASN A 199 -3.74 23.64 2.20
CA ASN A 199 -2.93 24.39 3.14
C ASN A 199 -1.59 24.77 2.46
N PRO A 200 -1.54 25.91 1.74
CA PRO A 200 -0.37 26.30 0.97
C PRO A 200 0.91 26.41 1.80
N GLY A 201 1.96 25.70 1.38
CA GLY A 201 3.24 25.61 2.08
C GLY A 201 3.36 24.39 3.00
N ALA A 202 2.34 23.52 3.07
CA ALA A 202 2.36 22.33 3.93
C ALA A 202 3.50 21.36 3.62
N ILE A 203 3.88 21.20 2.34
CA ILE A 203 5.02 20.35 1.95
C ILE A 203 6.32 20.92 2.48
N GLU A 204 6.52 22.24 2.32
CA GLU A 204 7.78 22.89 2.77
C GLU A 204 7.89 22.89 4.29
N ALA A 205 6.81 23.24 4.99
CA ALA A 205 6.77 23.21 6.45
C ALA A 205 7.09 21.79 6.97
N ARG A 206 6.48 20.75 6.36
CA ARG A 206 6.77 19.37 6.76
C ARG A 206 8.21 18.95 6.45
N ARG A 207 8.80 19.43 5.35
CA ARG A 207 10.21 19.18 5.02
C ARG A 207 11.16 19.81 6.03
N GLU A 208 10.85 21.02 6.51
CA GLU A 208 11.64 21.69 7.54
C GLU A 208 11.58 20.92 8.87
N GLU A 209 10.39 20.46 9.29
CA GLU A 209 10.19 19.68 10.53
C GLU A 209 10.90 18.32 10.47
N ALA A 210 10.70 17.57 9.38
CA ALA A 210 11.24 16.22 9.22
C ALA A 210 12.71 16.19 8.77
N GLY A 211 13.29 17.34 8.40
CA GLY A 211 14.64 17.45 7.81
C GLY A 211 14.70 17.04 6.35
N ARG A 212 13.90 16.08 5.91
CA ARG A 212 13.71 15.70 4.51
C ARG A 212 12.38 14.96 4.32
N LEU A 213 11.87 14.98 3.09
CA LEU A 213 10.77 14.11 2.68
C LEU A 213 11.26 13.04 1.69
N TYR A 214 10.65 11.88 1.73
CA TYR A 214 10.92 10.80 0.79
C TYR A 214 10.16 11.05 -0.51
N SER A 215 10.79 10.75 -1.63
CA SER A 215 10.15 10.69 -2.94
C SER A 215 9.28 9.44 -3.08
N VAL A 216 8.39 9.44 -4.08
CA VAL A 216 7.58 8.26 -4.43
C VAL A 216 8.43 7.03 -4.71
N ALA A 217 9.58 7.20 -5.38
CA ALA A 217 10.48 6.09 -5.70
C ALA A 217 11.19 5.54 -4.46
N GLU A 218 11.72 6.42 -3.59
CA GLU A 218 12.39 6.00 -2.36
C GLU A 218 11.42 5.27 -1.43
N PHE A 219 10.22 5.80 -1.21
CA PHE A 219 9.22 5.14 -0.37
C PHE A 219 8.72 3.84 -1.01
N GLY A 220 8.52 3.81 -2.32
CA GLY A 220 8.16 2.59 -3.06
C GLY A 220 9.20 1.48 -2.91
N ALA A 221 10.49 1.83 -2.90
CA ALA A 221 11.59 0.88 -2.66
C ALA A 221 11.51 0.28 -1.24
N GLU A 222 11.24 1.10 -0.21
CA GLU A 222 11.09 0.61 1.16
C GLU A 222 9.88 -0.32 1.31
N VAL A 223 8.74 0.03 0.71
CA VAL A 223 7.56 -0.84 0.69
C VAL A 223 7.87 -2.18 0.01
N ALA A 224 8.56 -2.16 -1.13
CA ALA A 224 8.94 -3.39 -1.86
C ALA A 224 9.95 -4.23 -1.06
N ARG A 225 10.93 -3.60 -0.40
CA ARG A 225 11.90 -4.27 0.48
C ARG A 225 11.20 -5.09 1.58
N MET A 226 10.09 -4.58 2.12
CA MET A 226 9.35 -5.27 3.18
C MET A 226 8.63 -6.54 2.70
N ALA A 227 8.50 -6.76 1.40
CA ALA A 227 7.99 -8.03 0.87
C ALA A 227 8.91 -9.23 1.18
N THR A 228 10.22 -8.98 1.39
CA THR A 228 11.25 -10.03 1.60
C THR A 228 12.08 -9.82 2.87
N ALA A 229 11.86 -8.75 3.63
CA ALA A 229 12.62 -8.45 4.83
C ALA A 229 12.44 -9.52 5.91
N ASP A 230 13.54 -9.87 6.59
CA ASP A 230 13.51 -10.80 7.73
C ASP A 230 13.09 -10.05 9.01
N VAL A 231 11.77 -9.88 9.14
CA VAL A 231 11.14 -9.22 10.28
C VAL A 231 9.92 -10.03 10.75
N PRO A 232 9.55 -9.96 12.03
CA PRO A 232 8.40 -10.71 12.55
C PRO A 232 7.08 -10.22 11.95
N SER A 233 6.08 -11.11 11.94
CA SER A 233 4.70 -10.72 11.63
C SER A 233 4.20 -9.68 12.63
N GLY A 234 3.47 -8.67 12.15
CA GLY A 234 3.04 -7.53 12.96
C GLY A 234 4.04 -6.38 13.02
N HIS A 235 5.26 -6.53 12.47
CA HIS A 235 6.26 -5.45 12.42
C HIS A 235 5.72 -4.20 11.70
N THR A 236 6.11 -3.02 12.20
CA THR A 236 5.92 -1.74 11.51
C THR A 236 7.26 -1.17 11.12
N GLU A 237 7.44 -0.94 9.82
CA GLU A 237 8.57 -0.18 9.27
C GLU A 237 8.17 1.28 9.18
N TYR A 238 8.97 2.16 9.78
CA TYR A 238 8.76 3.60 9.78
C TYR A 238 9.71 4.27 8.79
N VAL A 239 9.17 5.04 7.85
CA VAL A 239 9.94 5.68 6.77
C VAL A 239 9.81 7.19 6.85
N GLY A 240 10.89 7.86 7.24
CA GLY A 240 10.93 9.31 7.49
C GLY A 240 10.28 9.71 8.82
N GLY A 241 10.15 11.02 9.05
CA GLY A 241 9.38 11.58 10.15
C GLY A 241 9.79 11.09 11.54
N ALA A 242 11.08 11.20 11.89
CA ALA A 242 11.61 10.74 13.20
C ALA A 242 10.93 11.43 14.41
N ASP A 243 10.37 12.61 14.22
CA ASP A 243 9.59 13.36 15.20
C ASP A 243 8.31 12.63 15.64
N TYR A 244 7.66 11.89 14.72
CA TYR A 244 6.51 11.05 15.06
C TYR A 244 6.88 9.93 16.02
N LEU A 245 8.07 9.32 15.85
CA LEU A 245 8.55 8.25 16.73
C LEU A 245 8.82 8.79 18.13
N ALA A 246 9.49 9.94 18.23
CA ALA A 246 9.75 10.61 19.50
C ALA A 246 8.47 11.03 20.24
N ALA A 247 7.43 11.44 19.51
CA ALA A 247 6.13 11.79 20.08
C ALA A 247 5.33 10.55 20.51
N GLY A 248 5.41 9.45 19.75
CA GLY A 248 4.70 8.20 20.05
C GLY A 248 5.26 7.42 21.25
N GLU A 249 6.55 7.58 21.56
CA GLU A 249 7.18 6.98 22.75
C GLU A 249 6.81 7.68 24.07
N ASN A 250 6.28 8.90 23.99
CA ASN A 250 5.92 9.74 25.16
C ASN A 250 4.41 9.77 25.43
N ALA A 251 3.59 9.03 24.69
CA ALA A 251 2.14 8.96 24.82
C ALA A 251 1.67 7.60 25.38
#